data_baa604b42347417ba39122a5f0b141cd
#
_entry.id   baa604b42347417ba39122a5f0b141cd
#
_cell.length_a   1.000
_cell.length_b   1.000
_cell.length_c   1.000
_cell.angle_alpha   90.00
_cell.angle_beta   90.00
_cell.angle_gamma   90.00
#
_symmetry.space_group_name_H-M   'P 1'
#
loop_
_entity.id
_entity.type
_entity.pdbx_description
1 polymer ?
#
loop_
_entity_poly.entity_id
_entity_poly.type
_entity_poly.pdbx_seq_one_letter_code
_entity_poly.pdbx_strand_id
1 'polypeptide(L)'
;MTKKTFALLIVGALSWAASARAQKLPTPVTVGAERMELLLPTLQGKRVALMVNQSSLVGSTGTHLVDTLLSQGINIVRLFVPEHGLRGKVDAGKNVRSGVDEKTGLPVVSLYGQRKRPTPEMLADIDLLVFDLQDVGTRFYTYISSMHYLMEACAEEGKTFVVCDRPNPN
;
A
#
# COMPACT_ATOMS: atom_id res chain seq x y z
N MET A 1 -40.76 -44.99 -17.90
CA MET A 1 -39.65 -44.31 -18.58
C MET A 1 -38.99 -45.28 -19.52
N THR A 2 -38.93 -44.99 -20.81
CA THR A 2 -38.35 -45.87 -21.81
C THR A 2 -36.82 -45.75 -21.78
N LYS A 3 -36.10 -46.82 -22.16
CA LYS A 3 -34.60 -46.86 -22.21
C LYS A 3 -33.99 -45.67 -22.99
N LYS A 4 -34.73 -45.11 -23.97
CA LYS A 4 -34.29 -43.94 -24.76
C LYS A 4 -34.31 -42.63 -23.93
N THR A 5 -35.27 -42.46 -22.99
CA THR A 5 -35.32 -41.28 -22.14
C THR A 5 -34.20 -41.25 -21.11
N PHE A 6 -33.80 -42.43 -20.62
CA PHE A 6 -32.69 -42.57 -19.68
C PHE A 6 -31.33 -42.25 -20.33
N ALA A 7 -31.14 -42.68 -21.59
CA ALA A 7 -29.91 -42.35 -22.35
C ALA A 7 -29.77 -40.87 -22.64
N LEU A 8 -30.88 -40.13 -22.90
CA LEU A 8 -30.87 -38.69 -23.14
C LEU A 8 -30.49 -37.89 -21.91
N LEU A 9 -30.95 -38.35 -20.73
CA LEU A 9 -30.61 -37.72 -19.45
C LEU A 9 -29.15 -37.90 -19.04
N ILE A 10 -28.55 -39.05 -19.37
CA ILE A 10 -27.15 -39.31 -19.09
C ILE A 10 -26.23 -38.46 -20.00
N VAL A 11 -26.58 -38.32 -21.29
CA VAL A 11 -25.82 -37.48 -22.24
C VAL A 11 -25.92 -36.01 -21.86
N GLY A 12 -27.08 -35.53 -21.39
CA GLY A 12 -27.26 -34.15 -20.88
C GLY A 12 -26.43 -33.87 -19.63
N ALA A 13 -26.33 -34.83 -18.69
CA ALA A 13 -25.57 -34.69 -17.46
C ALA A 13 -24.05 -34.72 -17.73
N LEU A 14 -23.60 -35.55 -18.68
CA LEU A 14 -22.20 -35.60 -19.11
C LEU A 14 -21.75 -34.34 -19.85
N SER A 15 -22.60 -33.75 -20.69
CA SER A 15 -22.28 -32.49 -21.36
C SER A 15 -22.22 -31.28 -20.39
N TRP A 16 -22.97 -31.30 -19.30
CA TRP A 16 -22.91 -30.26 -18.28
C TRP A 16 -21.66 -30.39 -17.41
N ALA A 17 -21.22 -31.61 -17.11
CA ALA A 17 -19.97 -31.86 -16.37
C ALA A 17 -18.71 -31.46 -17.17
N ALA A 18 -18.75 -31.57 -18.51
CA ALA A 18 -17.63 -31.19 -19.37
C ALA A 18 -17.46 -29.66 -19.53
N SER A 19 -18.45 -28.87 -19.14
CA SER A 19 -18.42 -27.40 -19.18
C SER A 19 -17.88 -26.73 -17.92
N ALA A 20 -17.51 -27.48 -16.89
CA ALA A 20 -16.76 -26.98 -15.76
C ALA A 20 -15.32 -26.66 -16.21
N ARG A 21 -15.19 -25.56 -16.95
CA ARG A 21 -13.91 -24.97 -17.30
C ARG A 21 -13.19 -24.68 -15.99
N ALA A 22 -12.09 -25.37 -15.71
CA ALA A 22 -11.25 -25.04 -14.58
C ALA A 22 -10.96 -23.53 -14.65
N GLN A 23 -11.60 -22.77 -13.77
CA GLN A 23 -11.36 -21.33 -13.66
C GLN A 23 -9.91 -21.20 -13.22
N LYS A 24 -9.05 -20.70 -14.14
CA LYS A 24 -7.65 -20.45 -13.82
C LYS A 24 -7.64 -19.53 -12.60
N LEU A 25 -7.12 -20.00 -11.48
CA LEU A 25 -6.97 -19.16 -10.30
C LEU A 25 -6.23 -17.89 -10.71
N PRO A 26 -6.69 -16.71 -10.28
CA PRO A 26 -6.01 -15.47 -10.60
C PRO A 26 -4.55 -15.59 -10.14
N THR A 27 -3.63 -15.16 -10.99
CA THR A 27 -2.21 -15.10 -10.62
C THR A 27 -2.09 -14.20 -9.40
N PRO A 28 -1.40 -14.60 -8.33
CA PRO A 28 -1.19 -13.74 -7.19
C PRO A 28 -0.62 -12.39 -7.63
N VAL A 29 -1.23 -11.31 -7.20
CA VAL A 29 -0.75 -9.96 -7.51
C VAL A 29 0.41 -9.65 -6.56
N THR A 30 1.57 -9.32 -7.12
CA THR A 30 2.70 -8.80 -6.34
C THR A 30 2.52 -7.29 -6.17
N VAL A 31 2.38 -6.83 -4.94
CA VAL A 31 2.22 -5.40 -4.64
C VAL A 31 3.54 -4.65 -4.88
N GLY A 32 3.44 -3.34 -5.18
CA GLY A 32 4.63 -2.53 -5.47
C GLY A 32 5.70 -2.57 -4.37
N ALA A 33 5.29 -2.61 -3.10
CA ALA A 33 6.18 -2.72 -1.96
C ALA A 33 6.94 -4.05 -1.86
N GLU A 34 6.50 -5.10 -2.54
CA GLU A 34 7.18 -6.41 -2.61
C GLU A 34 8.18 -6.50 -3.76
N ARG A 35 8.15 -5.53 -4.68
CA ARG A 35 9.07 -5.44 -5.83
C ARG A 35 10.42 -4.88 -5.39
N MET A 36 11.08 -5.55 -4.43
CA MET A 36 12.34 -5.10 -3.84
C MET A 36 13.46 -4.96 -4.89
N GLU A 37 13.43 -5.76 -5.95
CA GLU A 37 14.37 -5.68 -7.07
C GLU A 37 14.31 -4.34 -7.84
N LEU A 38 13.17 -3.64 -7.77
CA LEU A 38 12.97 -2.30 -8.35
C LEU A 38 13.08 -1.20 -7.29
N LEU A 39 12.58 -1.47 -6.09
CA LEU A 39 12.49 -0.46 -5.04
C LEU A 39 13.87 -0.15 -4.44
N LEU A 40 14.64 -1.16 -4.03
CA LEU A 40 15.93 -0.95 -3.37
C LEU A 40 16.92 -0.12 -4.20
N PRO A 41 17.14 -0.39 -5.50
CA PRO A 41 18.04 0.44 -6.31
C PRO A 41 17.62 1.91 -6.40
N THR A 42 16.29 2.17 -6.35
CA THR A 42 15.74 3.54 -6.37
C THR A 42 16.02 4.28 -5.06
N LEU A 43 16.05 3.56 -3.93
CA LEU A 43 16.21 4.14 -2.58
C LEU A 43 17.67 4.22 -2.11
N GLN A 44 18.56 3.40 -2.67
CA GLN A 44 19.95 3.29 -2.22
C GLN A 44 20.66 4.64 -2.26
N GLY A 45 21.34 4.99 -1.16
CA GLY A 45 22.10 6.25 -1.04
C GLY A 45 21.24 7.52 -0.94
N LYS A 46 19.92 7.40 -0.87
CA LYS A 46 18.99 8.52 -0.73
C LYS A 46 18.52 8.69 0.71
N ARG A 47 18.17 9.94 1.05
CA ARG A 47 17.44 10.27 2.28
C ARG A 47 15.96 10.09 1.98
N VAL A 48 15.35 9.06 2.56
CA VAL A 48 14.01 8.60 2.20
C VAL A 48 12.99 9.02 3.25
N ALA A 49 11.87 9.60 2.82
CA ALA A 49 10.66 9.67 3.63
C ALA A 49 9.63 8.63 3.14
N LEU A 50 8.81 8.13 4.04
CA LEU A 50 7.75 7.18 3.70
C LEU A 50 6.39 7.73 4.13
N MET A 51 5.37 7.62 3.27
CA MET A 51 3.95 7.76 3.65
C MET A 51 3.38 6.36 3.82
N VAL A 52 3.12 5.97 5.06
CA VAL A 52 2.79 4.59 5.45
C VAL A 52 1.77 4.54 6.58
N ASN A 53 1.10 3.40 6.71
CA ASN A 53 0.21 3.08 7.82
C ASN A 53 0.22 1.56 8.11
N GLN A 54 -0.71 1.06 8.90
CA GLN A 54 -0.84 -0.36 9.25
C GLN A 54 -1.00 -1.31 8.05
N SER A 55 -1.41 -0.81 6.88
CA SER A 55 -1.56 -1.63 5.67
C SER A 55 -0.26 -1.80 4.88
N SER A 56 0.79 -1.07 5.23
CA SER A 56 2.09 -1.08 4.53
C SER A 56 2.89 -2.33 4.90
N LEU A 57 2.34 -3.50 4.58
CA LEU A 57 2.90 -4.81 4.90
C LEU A 57 3.53 -5.44 3.66
N VAL A 58 4.60 -6.22 3.86
CA VAL A 58 5.42 -6.87 2.82
C VAL A 58 5.57 -8.35 3.15
N GLY A 59 5.46 -9.18 2.13
CA GLY A 59 5.66 -10.62 2.20
C GLY A 59 4.56 -11.37 2.96
N SER A 60 4.65 -12.69 2.96
CA SER A 60 3.68 -13.59 3.59
C SER A 60 3.64 -13.48 5.12
N THR A 61 4.71 -12.99 5.73
CA THR A 61 4.82 -12.77 7.19
C THR A 61 4.19 -11.46 7.64
N GLY A 62 3.80 -10.57 6.70
CA GLY A 62 3.21 -9.27 7.01
C GLY A 62 4.18 -8.34 7.75
N THR A 63 5.47 -8.35 7.39
CA THR A 63 6.45 -7.41 7.96
C THR A 63 6.18 -6.00 7.45
N HIS A 64 6.19 -5.01 8.32
CA HIS A 64 5.94 -3.63 7.92
C HIS A 64 7.06 -3.11 6.99
N LEU A 65 6.70 -2.35 5.94
CA LEU A 65 7.65 -1.83 4.94
C LEU A 65 8.80 -1.04 5.58
N VAL A 66 8.53 -0.23 6.61
CA VAL A 66 9.56 0.50 7.37
C VAL A 66 10.61 -0.45 7.92
N ASP A 67 10.18 -1.52 8.60
CA ASP A 67 11.07 -2.50 9.21
C ASP A 67 11.88 -3.25 8.13
N THR A 68 11.24 -3.59 7.01
CA THR A 68 11.90 -4.24 5.87
C THR A 68 12.98 -3.34 5.27
N LEU A 69 12.68 -2.08 4.98
CA LEU A 69 13.65 -1.16 4.38
C LEU A 69 14.81 -0.82 5.33
N LEU A 70 14.54 -0.68 6.63
CA LEU A 70 15.61 -0.48 7.63
C LEU A 70 16.55 -1.69 7.69
N SER A 71 16.01 -2.92 7.61
CA SER A 71 16.84 -4.15 7.59
C SER A 71 17.71 -4.25 6.33
N GLN A 72 17.34 -3.56 5.24
CA GLN A 72 18.12 -3.45 4.00
C GLN A 72 19.09 -2.26 3.99
N GLY A 73 19.23 -1.55 5.11
CA GLY A 73 20.15 -0.42 5.23
C GLY A 73 19.71 0.85 4.52
N ILE A 74 18.42 0.99 4.20
CA ILE A 74 17.89 2.22 3.60
C ILE A 74 17.84 3.32 4.66
N ASN A 75 18.33 4.50 4.29
CA ASN A 75 18.36 5.69 5.14
C ASN A 75 16.97 6.35 5.19
N ILE A 76 16.11 5.89 6.11
CA ILE A 76 14.80 6.49 6.35
C ILE A 76 14.96 7.66 7.32
N VAL A 77 14.58 8.86 6.90
CA VAL A 77 14.74 10.09 7.69
C VAL A 77 13.45 10.44 8.45
N ARG A 78 12.30 10.10 7.85
CA ARG A 78 11.00 10.53 8.36
C ARG A 78 9.86 9.63 7.87
N LEU A 79 8.85 9.48 8.73
CA LEU A 79 7.60 8.81 8.40
C LEU A 79 6.47 9.85 8.38
N PHE A 80 5.71 9.87 7.30
CA PHE A 80 4.41 10.54 7.23
C PHE A 80 3.32 9.51 7.43
N VAL A 81 2.27 9.89 8.16
CA VAL A 81 1.15 8.99 8.45
C VAL A 81 -0.19 9.70 8.21
N PRO A 82 -1.18 8.96 7.66
CA PRO A 82 -2.55 9.45 7.48
C PRO A 82 -3.37 9.24 8.76
N GLU A 83 -4.70 9.31 8.64
CA GLU A 83 -5.64 8.86 9.65
C GLU A 83 -5.28 7.46 10.18
N HIS A 84 -5.57 7.18 11.44
CA HIS A 84 -5.21 5.97 12.20
C HIS A 84 -3.72 5.80 12.54
N GLY A 85 -2.83 6.63 12.01
CA GLY A 85 -1.40 6.63 12.32
C GLY A 85 -0.63 5.43 11.74
N LEU A 86 0.62 5.27 12.19
CA LEU A 86 1.55 4.28 11.63
C LEU A 86 1.11 2.82 11.83
N ARG A 87 0.56 2.51 13.01
CA ARG A 87 0.28 1.13 13.42
C ARG A 87 -1.21 0.87 13.68
N GLY A 88 -2.10 1.76 13.20
CA GLY A 88 -3.55 1.57 13.28
C GLY A 88 -4.12 1.60 14.71
N LYS A 89 -3.41 2.22 15.66
CA LYS A 89 -3.82 2.27 17.08
C LYS A 89 -4.76 3.43 17.42
N VAL A 90 -5.00 4.33 16.47
CA VAL A 90 -5.82 5.53 16.67
C VAL A 90 -7.19 5.31 16.03
N ASP A 91 -8.26 5.51 16.81
CA ASP A 91 -9.64 5.38 16.32
C ASP A 91 -9.95 6.41 15.22
N ALA A 92 -10.94 6.08 14.37
CA ALA A 92 -11.40 6.97 13.31
C ALA A 92 -11.81 8.35 13.86
N GLY A 93 -11.42 9.42 13.15
CA GLY A 93 -11.73 10.79 13.51
C GLY A 93 -10.94 11.36 14.69
N LYS A 94 -10.08 10.58 15.36
CA LYS A 94 -9.20 11.11 16.41
C LYS A 94 -7.92 11.71 15.84
N ASN A 95 -7.38 12.71 16.51
CA ASN A 95 -6.13 13.34 16.12
C ASN A 95 -4.95 12.37 16.20
N VAL A 96 -4.29 12.17 15.07
CA VAL A 96 -3.01 11.47 15.01
C VAL A 96 -1.90 12.46 15.36
N ARG A 97 -1.22 12.23 16.48
CA ARG A 97 -0.13 13.11 16.93
C ARG A 97 1.16 12.78 16.18
N SER A 98 1.90 13.84 15.84
CA SER A 98 3.31 13.71 15.44
C SER A 98 4.15 13.32 16.65
N GLY A 99 5.24 12.59 16.44
CA GLY A 99 6.11 12.11 17.51
C GLY A 99 7.26 11.28 16.98
N VAL A 100 7.58 10.21 17.68
CA VAL A 100 8.63 9.25 17.33
C VAL A 100 8.03 7.84 17.37
N ASP A 101 8.32 7.00 16.40
CA ASP A 101 7.96 5.58 16.44
C ASP A 101 8.83 4.86 17.47
N GLU A 102 8.23 4.33 18.52
CA GLU A 102 8.94 3.70 19.63
C GLU A 102 9.80 2.51 19.19
N LYS A 103 9.41 1.82 18.12
CA LYS A 103 10.13 0.65 17.62
C LYS A 103 11.40 1.01 16.86
N THR A 104 11.36 2.07 16.06
CA THR A 104 12.43 2.41 15.12
C THR A 104 13.20 3.67 15.50
N GLY A 105 12.68 4.49 16.40
CA GLY A 105 13.23 5.80 16.75
C GLY A 105 13.03 6.87 15.67
N LEU A 106 12.30 6.56 14.59
CA LEU A 106 12.11 7.49 13.48
C LEU A 106 11.08 8.58 13.81
N PRO A 107 11.31 9.82 13.34
CA PRO A 107 10.31 10.88 13.44
C PRO A 107 9.05 10.53 12.65
N VAL A 108 7.89 10.69 13.27
CA VAL A 108 6.56 10.49 12.68
C VAL A 108 5.83 11.82 12.60
N VAL A 109 5.40 12.20 11.41
CA VAL A 109 4.63 13.41 11.14
C VAL A 109 3.24 13.04 10.67
N SER A 110 2.22 13.47 11.41
CA SER A 110 0.83 13.30 10.99
C SER A 110 0.46 14.28 9.88
N LEU A 111 -0.10 13.74 8.80
CA LEU A 111 -0.73 14.51 7.72
C LEU A 111 -2.26 14.30 7.73
N TYR A 112 -2.84 14.33 8.93
CA TYR A 112 -4.28 14.21 9.15
C TYR A 112 -4.83 15.37 10.01
N GLY A 113 -6.08 15.73 9.80
CA GLY A 113 -6.75 16.81 10.49
C GLY A 113 -6.40 18.20 9.93
N GLN A 114 -5.77 19.04 10.72
CA GLN A 114 -5.44 20.41 10.31
C GLN A 114 -4.36 20.49 9.22
N ARG A 115 -3.44 19.54 9.20
CA ARG A 115 -2.37 19.47 8.20
C ARG A 115 -2.55 18.24 7.32
N LYS A 116 -2.83 18.48 6.03
CA LYS A 116 -3.02 17.40 5.04
C LYS A 116 -1.86 17.31 4.04
N ARG A 117 -0.98 18.32 4.03
CA ARG A 117 0.16 18.44 3.13
C ARG A 117 1.43 18.71 3.93
N PRO A 118 2.60 18.14 3.57
CA PRO A 118 3.86 18.51 4.20
C PRO A 118 4.23 19.96 3.86
N THR A 119 4.96 20.61 4.76
CA THR A 119 5.57 21.92 4.48
C THR A 119 6.92 21.75 3.78
N PRO A 120 7.47 22.81 3.10
CA PRO A 120 8.79 22.75 2.50
C PRO A 120 9.88 22.29 3.47
N GLU A 121 9.84 22.75 4.72
CA GLU A 121 10.81 22.38 5.76
C GLU A 121 10.76 20.88 6.09
N MET A 122 9.59 20.25 5.96
CA MET A 122 9.43 18.80 6.16
C MET A 122 10.00 17.99 5.00
N LEU A 123 10.26 18.59 3.86
CA LEU A 123 10.84 17.97 2.68
C LEU A 123 12.29 18.37 2.43
N ALA A 124 12.82 19.36 3.14
CA ALA A 124 14.16 19.92 2.90
C ALA A 124 15.29 18.88 3.07
N ASP A 125 15.15 17.98 4.03
CA ASP A 125 16.16 16.98 4.40
C ASP A 125 15.96 15.61 3.70
N ILE A 126 15.04 15.49 2.75
CA ILE A 126 14.81 14.27 1.97
C ILE A 126 15.18 14.45 0.50
N ASP A 127 15.47 13.35 -0.16
CA ASP A 127 15.71 13.29 -1.61
C ASP A 127 14.52 12.69 -2.35
N LEU A 128 13.78 11.81 -1.65
CA LEU A 128 12.71 11.00 -2.22
C LEU A 128 11.66 10.66 -1.17
N LEU A 129 10.39 10.60 -1.61
CA LEU A 129 9.25 10.17 -0.82
C LEU A 129 8.59 8.94 -1.46
N VAL A 130 8.44 7.87 -0.68
CA VAL A 130 7.69 6.67 -1.06
C VAL A 130 6.29 6.74 -0.47
N PHE A 131 5.27 6.49 -1.29
CA PHE A 131 3.89 6.35 -0.88
C PHE A 131 3.48 4.88 -0.93
N ASP A 132 3.08 4.32 0.21
CA ASP A 132 2.64 2.94 0.34
C ASP A 132 1.43 2.83 1.28
N LEU A 133 0.25 3.13 0.76
CA LEU A 133 -1.04 3.00 1.46
C LEU A 133 -2.00 2.17 0.63
N GLN A 134 -2.80 1.33 1.30
CA GLN A 134 -3.88 0.59 0.66
C GLN A 134 -5.12 1.48 0.51
N ASP A 135 -5.45 1.88 -0.71
CA ASP A 135 -6.75 2.47 -1.02
C ASP A 135 -7.82 1.38 -1.20
N VAL A 136 -9.08 1.73 -1.03
CA VAL A 136 -10.21 0.79 -1.12
C VAL A 136 -11.22 1.15 -2.22
N GLY A 137 -10.90 2.13 -3.09
CA GLY A 137 -11.70 2.49 -4.27
C GLY A 137 -13.01 3.21 -3.97
N THR A 138 -13.20 3.75 -2.77
CA THR A 138 -14.41 4.48 -2.40
C THR A 138 -14.17 5.98 -2.35
N ARG A 139 -15.14 6.80 -2.81
CA ARG A 139 -14.96 8.26 -2.93
C ARG A 139 -14.68 8.99 -1.63
N PHE A 140 -15.18 8.47 -0.51
CA PHE A 140 -14.98 9.09 0.80
C PHE A 140 -13.68 8.66 1.48
N TYR A 141 -12.92 7.73 0.89
CA TYR A 141 -11.64 7.30 1.40
C TYR A 141 -10.55 8.32 1.02
N THR A 142 -9.76 8.77 1.99
CA THR A 142 -8.95 9.98 1.84
C THR A 142 -7.54 9.76 1.32
N TYR A 143 -7.11 8.51 1.10
CA TYR A 143 -5.72 8.23 0.74
C TYR A 143 -5.32 8.70 -0.64
N ILE A 144 -6.25 8.69 -1.61
CA ILE A 144 -6.01 9.28 -2.92
C ILE A 144 -5.75 10.80 -2.83
N SER A 145 -6.46 11.49 -1.92
CA SER A 145 -6.21 12.91 -1.67
C SER A 145 -4.85 13.13 -0.99
N SER A 146 -4.46 12.25 -0.05
CA SER A 146 -3.13 12.29 0.57
C SER A 146 -2.03 12.10 -0.46
N MET A 147 -2.19 11.17 -1.42
CA MET A 147 -1.26 10.96 -2.52
C MET A 147 -1.12 12.22 -3.37
N HIS A 148 -2.24 12.85 -3.75
CA HIS A 148 -2.24 14.07 -4.54
C HIS A 148 -1.47 15.21 -3.86
N TYR A 149 -1.76 15.49 -2.58
CA TYR A 149 -1.06 16.53 -1.83
C TYR A 149 0.45 16.28 -1.68
N LEU A 150 0.84 15.02 -1.54
CA LEU A 150 2.26 14.65 -1.48
C LEU A 150 2.95 14.79 -2.84
N MET A 151 2.28 14.41 -3.92
CA MET A 151 2.80 14.59 -5.30
C MET A 151 3.03 16.07 -5.60
N GLU A 152 2.05 16.95 -5.30
CA GLU A 152 2.20 18.40 -5.47
C GLU A 152 3.38 18.93 -4.66
N ALA A 153 3.44 18.60 -3.37
CA ALA A 153 4.51 19.08 -2.50
C ALA A 153 5.90 18.61 -2.98
N CYS A 154 6.01 17.34 -3.41
CA CYS A 154 7.25 16.82 -3.96
C CYS A 154 7.65 17.51 -5.27
N ALA A 155 6.68 17.79 -6.15
CA ALA A 155 6.91 18.47 -7.41
C ALA A 155 7.42 19.92 -7.20
N GLU A 156 6.80 20.65 -6.28
CA GLU A 156 7.21 22.02 -5.93
C GLU A 156 8.61 22.09 -5.32
N GLU A 157 8.97 21.09 -4.51
CA GLU A 157 10.27 21.04 -3.83
C GLU A 157 11.34 20.24 -4.62
N GLY A 158 11.04 19.83 -5.86
CA GLY A 158 11.95 19.06 -6.71
C GLY A 158 12.35 17.71 -6.13
N LYS A 159 11.45 17.05 -5.37
CA LYS A 159 11.69 15.74 -4.77
C LYS A 159 11.12 14.62 -5.63
N THR A 160 11.81 13.49 -5.68
CA THR A 160 11.29 12.29 -6.35
C THR A 160 10.12 11.71 -5.55
N PHE A 161 9.05 11.34 -6.25
CA PHE A 161 7.89 10.68 -5.65
C PHE A 161 7.73 9.27 -6.22
N VAL A 162 7.65 8.26 -5.36
CA VAL A 162 7.52 6.83 -5.72
C VAL A 162 6.24 6.29 -5.13
N VAL A 163 5.43 5.63 -5.95
CA VAL A 163 4.21 4.94 -5.49
C VAL A 163 4.44 3.44 -5.50
N CYS A 164 4.28 2.81 -4.35
CA CYS A 164 4.17 1.36 -4.22
C CYS A 164 2.69 0.99 -4.41
N ASP A 165 2.33 0.69 -5.67
CA ASP A 165 0.94 0.38 -6.01
C ASP A 165 0.44 -0.87 -5.30
N ARG A 166 -0.80 -0.81 -4.83
CA ARG A 166 -1.53 -1.91 -4.18
C ARG A 166 -2.85 -2.13 -4.91
N PRO A 167 -3.24 -3.38 -5.18
CA PRO A 167 -4.48 -3.65 -5.90
C PRO A 167 -5.68 -3.13 -5.12
N ASN A 168 -6.59 -2.47 -5.84
CA ASN A 168 -7.87 -2.07 -5.28
C ASN A 168 -8.71 -3.33 -5.00
N PRO A 169 -9.23 -3.52 -3.77
CA PRO A 169 -10.00 -4.71 -3.41
C PRO A 169 -11.43 -4.71 -3.97
N ASN A 170 -11.94 -3.59 -4.53
CA ASN A 170 -13.30 -3.44 -5.08
C ASN A 170 -13.31 -3.37 -6.60
#